data_02708834fe28e0bd74f69b9a42d00083
#
_entry.id   02708834fe28e0bd74f69b9a42d00083
#
_cell.length_a   1.000
_cell.length_b   1.000
_cell.length_c   1.000
_cell.angle_alpha   90.00
_cell.angle_beta   90.00
_cell.angle_gamma   90.00
#
_symmetry.space_group_name_H-M   'P 1'
#
loop_
_entity.id
_entity.type
_entity.pdbx_description
1 polymer ?
#
loop_
_entity_poly.entity_id
_entity_poly.type
_entity_poly.pdbx_seq_one_letter_code
_entity_poly.pdbx_strand_id
1 'polypeptide(L)' 'MNWDRIEGNWKQLKGNVKEQWGKLTDDQLDRIAGKRDQLVGKIQENYGIAKDEAERQVKDWEDRNQDIFAIP' A
#
# COMPACT_ATOMS: atom_id res chain seq x y z
N MET A 1 -0.40 -11.10 6.97
CA MET A 1 0.51 -9.97 6.77
C MET A 1 0.43 -9.00 7.92
N ASN A 2 1.56 -8.49 8.36
CA ASN A 2 1.61 -7.59 9.51
C ASN A 2 1.91 -6.16 9.06
N TRP A 3 0.92 -5.29 9.17
CA TRP A 3 1.07 -3.90 8.75
C TRP A 3 2.00 -3.09 9.66
N ASP A 4 2.24 -3.56 10.88
CA ASP A 4 3.26 -2.94 11.74
C ASP A 4 4.64 -3.06 11.11
N ARG A 5 4.94 -4.19 10.49
CA ARG A 5 6.20 -4.39 9.78
C ARG A 5 6.26 -3.51 8.52
N ILE A 6 5.15 -3.38 7.83
CA ILE A 6 5.07 -2.51 6.65
C ILE A 6 5.35 -1.08 7.07
N GLU A 7 4.76 -0.64 8.17
CA GLU A 7 4.98 0.69 8.71
C GLU A 7 6.45 0.90 9.06
N GLY A 8 7.06 -0.08 9.71
CA GLY A 8 8.47 -0.01 10.09
C GLY A 8 9.44 -0.01 8.92
N ASN A 9 9.04 -0.57 7.79
CA ASN A 9 9.87 -0.66 6.58
C ASN A 9 9.32 0.19 5.43
N TRP A 10 8.47 1.15 5.74
CA TRP A 10 7.74 1.91 4.72
C TRP A 10 8.65 2.56 3.69
N LYS A 11 9.76 3.10 4.14
CA LYS A 11 10.70 3.77 3.26
C LYS A 11 11.19 2.84 2.14
N GLN A 12 11.39 1.55 2.46
CA GLN A 12 11.81 0.55 1.48
C GLN A 12 10.64 0.08 0.62
N LEU A 13 9.43 0.05 1.20
CA LEU A 13 8.26 -0.48 0.52
C LEU A 13 7.55 0.54 -0.37
N LYS A 14 7.84 1.82 -0.20
CA LYS A 14 7.24 2.88 -1.01
C LYS A 14 7.36 2.61 -2.51
N GLY A 15 8.53 2.14 -2.94
CA GLY A 15 8.77 1.84 -4.35
C GLY A 15 7.84 0.76 -4.88
N ASN A 16 7.63 -0.30 -4.10
CA ASN A 16 6.74 -1.38 -4.49
C ASN A 16 5.29 -0.92 -4.59
N VAL A 17 4.87 -0.09 -3.64
CA VAL A 17 3.52 0.47 -3.66
C VAL A 17 3.33 1.38 -4.87
N LYS A 18 4.30 2.23 -5.16
CA LYS A 18 4.23 3.12 -6.31
C LYS A 18 4.25 2.36 -7.63
N GLU A 19 4.94 1.25 -7.68
CA GLU A 19 4.96 0.38 -8.85
C GLU A 19 3.57 -0.19 -9.14
N GLN A 20 2.83 -0.55 -8.09
CA GLN A 20 1.48 -1.07 -8.22
C GLN A 20 0.45 0.03 -8.49
N TRP A 21 0.62 1.18 -7.86
CA TRP A 21 -0.31 2.30 -7.98
C TRP A 21 0.44 3.56 -8.39
N GLY A 22 0.74 3.65 -9.68
CA GLY A 22 1.58 4.71 -10.23
C GLY A 22 1.02 6.12 -10.10
N LYS A 23 -0.30 6.25 -9.89
CA LYS A 23 -0.92 7.56 -9.70
C LYS A 23 -0.67 8.17 -8.33
N LEU A 24 -0.23 7.37 -7.37
CA LEU A 24 0.10 7.90 -6.05
C LEU A 24 1.38 8.73 -6.13
N THR A 25 1.35 9.93 -5.56
CA THR A 25 2.53 10.79 -5.55
C THR A 25 3.43 10.44 -4.36
N ASP A 26 4.68 10.88 -4.42
CA ASP A 26 5.61 10.67 -3.32
C ASP A 26 5.11 11.32 -2.03
N ASP A 27 4.52 12.51 -2.12
CA ASP A 27 3.93 13.18 -0.95
C ASP A 27 2.81 12.34 -0.34
N GLN A 28 1.97 11.77 -1.18
CA GLN A 28 0.87 10.91 -0.72
C GLN A 28 1.42 9.66 -0.05
N LEU A 29 2.44 9.06 -0.64
CA LEU A 29 3.06 7.87 -0.06
C LEU A 29 3.68 8.17 1.30
N ASP A 30 4.30 9.33 1.45
CA ASP A 30 4.85 9.75 2.74
C ASP A 30 3.75 9.93 3.79
N ARG A 31 2.60 10.47 3.38
CA ARG A 31 1.46 10.65 4.28
C ARG A 31 0.81 9.34 4.68
N ILE A 32 0.81 8.36 3.77
CA ILE A 32 0.29 7.02 4.06
C ILE A 32 1.10 6.38 5.18
N ALA A 33 2.43 6.54 5.14
CA ALA A 33 3.35 6.09 6.19
C ALA A 33 3.15 4.62 6.58
N GLY A 34 2.77 3.79 5.61
CA GLY A 34 2.58 2.36 5.84
C GLY A 34 1.28 1.98 6.53
N LYS A 35 0.35 2.91 6.67
CA LYS A 35 -0.95 2.62 7.30
C LYS A 35 -1.94 2.16 6.23
N ARG A 36 -2.48 0.96 6.42
CA ARG A 36 -3.37 0.34 5.44
C ARG A 36 -4.58 1.21 5.11
N ASP A 37 -5.21 1.78 6.13
CA ASP A 37 -6.41 2.61 5.94
C ASP A 37 -6.10 3.83 5.08
N GLN A 38 -4.95 4.44 5.30
CA GLN A 38 -4.52 5.59 4.52
C GLN A 38 -4.23 5.21 3.07
N LEU A 39 -3.63 4.04 2.87
CA LEU A 39 -3.36 3.54 1.52
C LEU A 39 -4.67 3.31 0.76
N VAL A 40 -5.63 2.63 1.38
CA VAL A 40 -6.94 2.39 0.76
C VAL A 40 -7.59 3.71 0.37
N GLY A 41 -7.59 4.69 1.28
CA GLY A 41 -8.19 5.99 1.02
C GLY A 41 -7.54 6.74 -0.15
N LYS A 42 -6.21 6.68 -0.25
CA LYS A 42 -5.51 7.36 -1.36
C LYS A 42 -5.75 6.66 -2.69
N ILE A 43 -5.87 5.35 -2.69
CA ILE A 43 -6.22 4.60 -3.90
C ILE A 43 -7.61 5.02 -4.37
N GLN A 44 -8.57 5.11 -3.46
CA GLN A 44 -9.92 5.56 -3.79
C GLN A 44 -9.91 6.96 -4.41
N GLU A 45 -9.16 7.89 -3.82
CA GLU A 45 -9.09 9.26 -4.31
C GLU A 45 -8.48 9.35 -5.70
N ASN A 46 -7.36 8.66 -5.92
CA ASN A 46 -6.59 8.83 -7.14
C ASN A 46 -7.15 8.03 -8.32
N TYR A 47 -7.85 6.94 -8.05
CA TYR A 47 -8.39 6.07 -9.09
C TYR A 47 -9.91 6.16 -9.23
N GLY A 48 -10.58 6.86 -8.32
CA GLY A 48 -12.02 7.03 -8.38
C GLY A 48 -12.80 5.72 -8.23
N ILE A 49 -12.33 4.81 -7.40
CA ILE A 49 -12.95 3.51 -7.21
C ILE A 49 -13.58 3.40 -5.82
N ALA A 50 -14.47 2.41 -5.68
CA ALA A 50 -15.13 2.16 -4.41
C ALA A 50 -14.15 1.56 -3.40
N LYS A 51 -14.47 1.68 -2.12
CA LYS A 51 -13.64 1.15 -1.04
C LYS A 51 -13.40 -0.35 -1.18
N ASP A 52 -14.43 -1.09 -1.53
CA ASP A 52 -14.33 -2.55 -1.68
C ASP A 52 -13.28 -2.92 -2.73
N GLU A 53 -13.29 -2.20 -3.84
CA GLU A 53 -12.32 -2.44 -4.91
C GLU A 53 -10.91 -2.06 -4.48
N ALA A 54 -10.78 -0.93 -3.78
CA ALA A 54 -9.47 -0.50 -3.28
C ALA A 54 -8.92 -1.52 -2.27
N GLU A 55 -9.76 -2.02 -1.39
CA GLU A 55 -9.36 -3.04 -0.42
C GLU A 55 -8.95 -4.34 -1.09
N ARG A 56 -9.68 -4.73 -2.14
CA ARG A 56 -9.35 -5.92 -2.91
C ARG A 56 -7.97 -5.77 -3.56
N GLN A 57 -7.69 -4.62 -4.12
CA GLN A 57 -6.39 -4.37 -4.74
C GLN A 57 -5.25 -4.41 -3.72
N VAL A 58 -5.47 -3.86 -2.54
CA VAL A 58 -4.48 -3.89 -1.47
C VAL A 58 -4.24 -5.33 -1.03
N LYS A 59 -5.29 -6.11 -0.88
CA LYS A 59 -5.16 -7.52 -0.51
C LYS A 59 -4.40 -8.31 -1.56
N ASP A 60 -4.70 -8.08 -2.85
CA ASP A 60 -3.97 -8.73 -3.94
C ASP A 60 -2.49 -8.38 -3.89
N TRP A 61 -2.18 -7.12 -3.62
CA TRP A 61 -0.79 -6.68 -3.49
C TRP A 61 -0.11 -7.38 -2.31
N GLU A 62 -0.80 -7.48 -1.17
CA GLU A 62 -0.30 -8.19 -0.01
C GLU A 62 0.04 -9.64 -0.35
N ASP A 63 -0.88 -10.31 -1.03
CA ASP A 63 -0.71 -11.73 -1.37
C ASP A 63 0.48 -11.94 -2.31
N ARG A 64 0.67 -11.03 -3.27
CA ARG A 64 1.76 -11.13 -4.23
C ARG A 64 3.12 -10.81 -3.61
N ASN A 65 3.12 -10.07 -2.51
CA ASN A 65 4.35 -9.63 -1.86
C ASN A 65 4.60 -10.34 -0.52
N GLN A 66 3.95 -11.48 -0.31
CA GLN A 66 4.11 -12.24 0.94
C GLN A 66 5.55 -12.60 1.25
N ASP A 67 6.35 -12.89 0.22
CA ASP A 67 7.75 -13.24 0.40
C ASP A 67 8.54 -12.12 1.08
N ILE A 68 8.19 -10.88 0.77
CA ILE A 68 8.83 -9.71 1.38
C ILE A 68 8.51 -9.66 2.88
N PHE A 69 7.30 -10.10 3.26
CA PHE A 69 6.80 -9.99 4.64
C PHE A 69 7.01 -11.28 5.45
N ALA A 70 7.33 -12.38 4.78
CA ALA A 70 7.55 -13.67 5.43
C ALA A 70 8.96 -13.83 5.97
N ILE A 71 9.87 -12.96 5.61
CA ILE A 71 11.26 -13.00 6.07
C ILE A 71 11.31 -12.50 7.51
N PRO A 72 11.85 -13.31 8.43
CA PRO A 72 11.95 -12.91 9.84
C PRO A 72 12.85 -11.71 10.05
#